data_ccfc167411f2ecff5e8557aa0443aea8
#
_entry.id   ccfc167411f2ecff5e8557aa0443aea8
#
_cell.length_a   1.000
_cell.length_b   1.000
_cell.length_c   1.000
_cell.angle_alpha   90.00
_cell.angle_beta   90.00
_cell.angle_gamma   90.00
#
_symmetry.space_group_name_H-M   'P 1'
#
loop_
_entity.id
_entity.type
_entity.pdbx_description
1 polymer ?
#
loop_
_entity_poly.entity_id
_entity_poly.type
_entity_poly.pdbx_seq_one_letter_code
_entity_poly.pdbx_strand_id
1 'polypeptide(L)'
;MKDLRIGLCVLFAFSVLAHGVVEVWSESVLEMGASALLLVWAILVYRDSEIGIQWSPLNWPFLGFIAIGLLQFTFHWTANPFFTRVELLRFGAYFIIFFLAAQAFREREDLVKLAWFLVILGFSASLLGIIQYFTSRNTIYWFRHLSQSVDVFGPYVNRNHFAGFVELVAPVGLALMVFRGVRRDLFPLTGLLTIIPVGALILAGSRGGIICFAFEVAVLALLARTRKGLRGATVIAVAFVGLASIALIAWLGAGTAIERFSNTRIGDVSMSRRASMFRGAEHIFLDHPVKGVGLGTIVTVFPGYDTGYERPRRGSCPQ
;
A
#
# COMPACT_ATOMS: atom_id res chain seq x y z
N MET A 1 2.40 15.71 -21.80
CA MET A 1 2.85 15.18 -20.47
C MET A 1 1.97 15.63 -19.30
N LYS A 2 1.42 16.86 -19.26
CA LYS A 2 0.56 17.34 -18.17
C LYS A 2 -0.67 16.44 -17.97
N ASP A 3 -1.38 16.10 -19.03
CA ASP A 3 -2.59 15.28 -18.96
C ASP A 3 -2.30 13.86 -18.45
N LEU A 4 -1.15 13.30 -18.84
CA LEU A 4 -0.69 12.01 -18.33
C LEU A 4 -0.44 12.04 -16.83
N ARG A 5 0.17 13.11 -16.29
CA ARG A 5 0.39 13.29 -14.84
C ARG A 5 -0.94 13.37 -14.09
N ILE A 6 -1.88 14.14 -14.62
CA ILE A 6 -3.22 14.28 -14.04
C ILE A 6 -3.92 12.92 -14.04
N GLY A 7 -3.91 12.20 -15.18
CA GLY A 7 -4.51 10.88 -15.30
C GLY A 7 -3.93 9.86 -14.31
N LEU A 8 -2.60 9.84 -14.13
CA LEU A 8 -1.95 8.98 -13.12
C LEU A 8 -2.36 9.35 -11.70
N CYS A 9 -2.41 10.64 -11.36
CA CYS A 9 -2.87 11.09 -10.04
C CYS A 9 -4.33 10.72 -9.79
N VAL A 10 -5.22 10.89 -10.80
CA VAL A 10 -6.63 10.50 -10.70
C VAL A 10 -6.76 9.00 -10.51
N LEU A 11 -6.03 8.20 -11.28
CA LEU A 11 -6.05 6.73 -11.16
C LEU A 11 -5.56 6.28 -9.79
N PHE A 12 -4.52 6.91 -9.25
CA PHE A 12 -4.01 6.63 -7.91
C PHE A 12 -5.00 7.04 -6.82
N ALA A 13 -5.62 8.22 -6.91
CA ALA A 13 -6.66 8.65 -5.98
C ALA A 13 -7.87 7.71 -6.02
N PHE A 14 -8.30 7.31 -7.22
CA PHE A 14 -9.34 6.29 -7.40
C PHE A 14 -8.97 5.00 -6.67
N SER A 15 -7.74 4.50 -6.87
CA SER A 15 -7.29 3.25 -6.23
C SER A 15 -7.39 3.30 -4.70
N VAL A 16 -7.02 4.43 -4.09
CA VAL A 16 -7.13 4.63 -2.63
C VAL A 16 -8.59 4.67 -2.19
N LEU A 17 -9.42 5.45 -2.89
CA LEU A 17 -10.83 5.66 -2.52
C LEU A 17 -11.72 4.44 -2.86
N ALA A 18 -11.36 3.64 -3.85
CA ALA A 18 -12.04 2.40 -4.22
C ALA A 18 -11.53 1.20 -3.38
N HIS A 19 -11.40 1.39 -2.08
CA HIS A 19 -11.06 0.36 -1.09
C HIS A 19 -9.67 -0.30 -1.29
N GLY A 20 -8.74 0.38 -1.96
CA GLY A 20 -7.45 -0.19 -2.33
C GLY A 20 -7.52 -1.18 -3.49
N VAL A 21 -8.55 -1.06 -4.33
CA VAL A 21 -8.74 -1.89 -5.54
C VAL A 21 -8.81 -3.40 -5.22
N VAL A 22 -9.50 -3.76 -4.14
CA VAL A 22 -9.66 -5.16 -3.72
C VAL A 22 -10.84 -5.86 -4.38
N GLU A 23 -11.68 -5.13 -5.11
CA GLU A 23 -12.87 -5.66 -5.77
C GLU A 23 -12.70 -5.75 -7.27
N VAL A 24 -13.32 -6.76 -7.88
CA VAL A 24 -13.20 -7.03 -9.32
C VAL A 24 -13.54 -5.82 -10.19
N TRP A 25 -14.61 -5.06 -9.84
CA TRP A 25 -14.99 -3.88 -10.60
C TRP A 25 -13.94 -2.77 -10.53
N SER A 26 -13.37 -2.53 -9.33
CA SER A 26 -12.35 -1.49 -9.14
C SER A 26 -11.01 -1.88 -9.75
N GLU A 27 -10.68 -3.17 -9.74
CA GLU A 27 -9.53 -3.72 -10.42
C GLU A 27 -9.66 -3.55 -11.95
N SER A 28 -10.82 -3.89 -12.52
CA SER A 28 -11.08 -3.68 -13.95
C SER A 28 -10.98 -2.21 -14.36
N VAL A 29 -11.45 -1.28 -13.52
CA VAL A 29 -11.29 0.17 -13.76
C VAL A 29 -9.82 0.58 -13.74
N LEU A 30 -9.03 0.05 -12.80
CA LEU A 30 -7.59 0.31 -12.73
C LEU A 30 -6.87 -0.19 -14.00
N GLU A 31 -7.14 -1.41 -14.44
CA GLU A 31 -6.54 -2.01 -15.62
C GLU A 31 -6.90 -1.26 -16.90
N MET A 32 -8.18 -0.92 -17.07
CA MET A 32 -8.66 -0.12 -18.19
C MET A 32 -8.06 1.29 -18.17
N GLY A 33 -8.00 1.91 -17.00
CA GLY A 33 -7.40 3.24 -16.82
C GLY A 33 -5.90 3.24 -17.14
N ALA A 34 -5.15 2.25 -16.67
CA ALA A 34 -3.74 2.09 -17.00
C ALA A 34 -3.52 1.91 -18.51
N SER A 35 -4.34 1.07 -19.16
CA SER A 35 -4.29 0.82 -20.60
C SER A 35 -4.63 2.09 -21.41
N ALA A 36 -5.66 2.83 -20.99
CA ALA A 36 -6.03 4.10 -21.61
C ALA A 36 -4.91 5.15 -21.51
N LEU A 37 -4.27 5.25 -20.32
CA LEU A 37 -3.14 6.16 -20.14
C LEU A 37 -1.92 5.75 -20.96
N LEU A 38 -1.69 4.44 -21.17
CA LEU A 38 -0.64 3.95 -22.06
C LEU A 38 -0.90 4.38 -23.52
N LEU A 39 -2.16 4.28 -23.98
CA LEU A 39 -2.55 4.75 -25.31
C LEU A 39 -2.36 6.27 -25.45
N VAL A 40 -2.76 7.04 -24.44
CA VAL A 40 -2.53 8.51 -24.44
C VAL A 40 -1.04 8.80 -24.53
N TRP A 41 -0.21 8.12 -23.75
CA TRP A 41 1.24 8.29 -23.80
C TRP A 41 1.82 7.90 -25.17
N ALA A 42 1.39 6.79 -25.76
CA ALA A 42 1.84 6.36 -27.09
C ALA A 42 1.49 7.39 -28.17
N ILE A 43 0.28 7.97 -28.11
CA ILE A 43 -0.13 9.05 -29.03
C ILE A 43 0.74 10.30 -28.84
N LEU A 44 1.06 10.68 -27.60
CA LEU A 44 1.92 11.83 -27.31
C LEU A 44 3.33 11.62 -27.89
N VAL A 45 3.93 10.44 -27.68
CA VAL A 45 5.25 10.09 -28.25
C VAL A 45 5.21 10.05 -29.77
N TYR A 46 4.15 9.52 -30.36
CA TYR A 46 4.00 9.50 -31.83
C TYR A 46 3.88 10.89 -32.44
N ARG A 47 3.21 11.83 -31.76
CA ARG A 47 3.02 13.21 -32.22
C ARG A 47 4.25 14.08 -32.01
N ASP A 48 5.07 13.79 -31.03
CA ASP A 48 6.23 14.58 -30.63
C ASP A 48 7.42 13.64 -30.47
N SER A 49 8.24 13.56 -31.52
CA SER A 49 9.44 12.73 -31.57
C SER A 49 10.56 13.17 -30.61
N GLU A 50 10.46 14.38 -30.05
CA GLU A 50 11.41 14.87 -29.05
C GLU A 50 11.18 14.25 -27.68
N ILE A 51 10.03 13.58 -27.46
CA ILE A 51 9.74 12.86 -26.22
C ILE A 51 10.55 11.57 -26.16
N GLY A 52 11.76 11.64 -25.62
CA GLY A 52 12.62 10.48 -25.42
C GLY A 52 12.01 9.49 -24.42
N ILE A 53 12.12 8.18 -24.68
CA ILE A 53 11.69 7.12 -23.76
C ILE A 53 12.75 6.93 -22.69
N GLN A 54 12.36 7.05 -21.41
CA GLN A 54 13.25 6.73 -20.30
C GLN A 54 13.08 5.26 -19.87
N TRP A 55 14.18 4.55 -19.90
CA TRP A 55 14.22 3.17 -19.45
C TRP A 55 14.87 3.06 -18.07
N SER A 56 14.09 2.69 -17.06
CA SER A 56 14.60 2.45 -15.72
C SER A 56 15.16 1.02 -15.60
N PRO A 57 16.31 0.79 -14.92
CA PRO A 57 16.78 -0.56 -14.61
C PRO A 57 15.74 -1.42 -13.88
N LEU A 58 14.83 -0.81 -13.13
CA LEU A 58 13.74 -1.50 -12.43
C LEU A 58 12.69 -2.11 -13.36
N ASN A 59 12.66 -1.73 -14.65
CA ASN A 59 11.79 -2.37 -15.63
C ASN A 59 12.16 -3.86 -15.82
N TRP A 60 13.43 -4.22 -15.71
CA TRP A 60 13.88 -5.59 -15.97
C TRP A 60 13.35 -6.61 -14.95
N PRO A 61 13.46 -6.40 -13.61
CA PRO A 61 12.88 -7.33 -12.66
C PRO A 61 11.34 -7.40 -12.78
N PHE A 62 10.68 -6.29 -13.10
CA PHE A 62 9.23 -6.29 -13.33
C PHE A 62 8.84 -7.16 -14.53
N LEU A 63 9.51 -6.96 -15.67
CA LEU A 63 9.30 -7.77 -16.88
C LEU A 63 9.69 -9.23 -16.66
N GLY A 64 10.78 -9.50 -15.92
CA GLY A 64 11.17 -10.84 -15.54
C GLY A 64 10.10 -11.57 -14.75
N PHE A 65 9.46 -10.88 -13.80
CA PHE A 65 8.37 -11.45 -13.02
C PHE A 65 7.13 -11.76 -13.89
N ILE A 66 6.76 -10.85 -14.78
CA ILE A 66 5.67 -11.07 -15.77
C ILE A 66 6.02 -12.23 -16.71
N ALA A 67 7.28 -12.30 -17.18
CA ALA A 67 7.72 -13.38 -18.05
C ALA A 67 7.62 -14.77 -17.38
N ILE A 68 7.98 -14.87 -16.10
CA ILE A 68 7.79 -16.12 -15.33
C ILE A 68 6.32 -16.49 -15.27
N GLY A 69 5.42 -15.55 -14.97
CA GLY A 69 3.98 -15.79 -14.95
C GLY A 69 3.44 -16.21 -16.32
N LEU A 70 3.92 -15.60 -17.42
CA LEU A 70 3.57 -16.00 -18.79
C LEU A 70 4.05 -17.41 -19.12
N LEU A 71 5.26 -17.78 -18.72
CA LEU A 71 5.78 -19.13 -18.89
C LEU A 71 4.94 -20.15 -18.12
N GLN A 72 4.60 -19.84 -16.85
CA GLN A 72 3.72 -20.69 -16.05
C GLN A 72 2.36 -20.88 -16.71
N PHE A 73 1.77 -19.82 -17.26
CA PHE A 73 0.48 -19.88 -17.95
C PHE A 73 0.57 -20.69 -19.24
N THR A 74 1.56 -20.41 -20.10
CA THR A 74 1.69 -21.00 -21.44
C THR A 74 2.04 -22.49 -21.36
N PHE A 75 2.94 -22.89 -20.45
CA PHE A 75 3.36 -24.27 -20.28
C PHE A 75 2.52 -25.05 -19.28
N HIS A 76 1.39 -24.50 -18.82
CA HIS A 76 0.49 -25.13 -17.86
C HIS A 76 1.19 -25.53 -16.54
N TRP A 77 2.21 -24.74 -16.11
CA TRP A 77 2.90 -24.93 -14.83
C TRP A 77 2.19 -24.16 -13.70
N THR A 78 0.89 -24.19 -13.73
CA THR A 78 0.06 -23.48 -12.75
C THR A 78 -1.04 -24.41 -12.22
N ALA A 79 -1.28 -24.32 -10.92
CA ALA A 79 -2.36 -25.06 -10.27
C ALA A 79 -3.75 -24.54 -10.68
N ASN A 80 -3.86 -23.29 -11.12
CA ASN A 80 -5.11 -22.71 -11.60
C ASN A 80 -4.84 -21.62 -12.65
N PRO A 81 -5.06 -21.94 -13.96
CA PRO A 81 -4.81 -21.00 -15.06
C PRO A 81 -5.63 -19.70 -14.96
N PHE A 82 -6.84 -19.78 -14.42
CA PHE A 82 -7.70 -18.61 -14.28
C PHE A 82 -7.06 -17.58 -13.34
N PHE A 83 -6.62 -17.98 -12.15
CA PHE A 83 -5.96 -17.07 -11.22
C PHE A 83 -4.64 -16.52 -11.77
N THR A 84 -3.86 -17.34 -12.46
CA THR A 84 -2.61 -16.88 -13.09
C THR A 84 -2.88 -15.83 -14.16
N ARG A 85 -3.94 -15.99 -14.97
CA ARG A 85 -4.35 -14.99 -15.95
C ARG A 85 -4.75 -13.66 -15.29
N VAL A 86 -5.57 -13.70 -14.25
CA VAL A 86 -6.01 -12.51 -13.52
C VAL A 86 -4.81 -11.76 -12.93
N GLU A 87 -3.90 -12.48 -12.28
CA GLU A 87 -2.69 -11.86 -11.72
C GLU A 87 -1.76 -11.29 -12.80
N LEU A 88 -1.64 -11.94 -13.95
CA LEU A 88 -0.85 -11.39 -15.06
C LEU A 88 -1.42 -10.06 -15.56
N LEU A 89 -2.74 -9.92 -15.67
CA LEU A 89 -3.38 -8.66 -16.05
C LEU A 89 -3.11 -7.57 -15.01
N ARG A 90 -3.24 -7.91 -13.73
CA ARG A 90 -2.94 -7.01 -12.61
C ARG A 90 -1.48 -6.54 -12.61
N PHE A 91 -0.52 -7.46 -12.74
CA PHE A 91 0.89 -7.11 -12.83
C PHE A 91 1.23 -6.33 -14.09
N GLY A 92 0.55 -6.62 -15.21
CA GLY A 92 0.63 -5.82 -16.42
C GLY A 92 0.20 -4.36 -16.20
N ALA A 93 -0.93 -4.16 -15.52
CA ALA A 93 -1.40 -2.81 -15.15
C ALA A 93 -0.43 -2.10 -14.21
N TYR A 94 0.13 -2.78 -13.21
CA TYR A 94 1.13 -2.21 -12.30
C TYR A 94 2.42 -1.81 -13.05
N PHE A 95 2.87 -2.65 -13.99
CA PHE A 95 4.02 -2.32 -14.84
C PHE A 95 3.74 -1.08 -15.70
N ILE A 96 2.56 -1.00 -16.33
CA ILE A 96 2.15 0.16 -17.13
C ILE A 96 2.17 1.43 -16.27
N ILE A 97 1.55 1.40 -15.09
CA ILE A 97 1.51 2.56 -14.18
C ILE A 97 2.94 2.97 -13.77
N PHE A 98 3.78 2.01 -13.39
CA PHE A 98 5.18 2.25 -13.02
C PHE A 98 5.96 2.87 -14.19
N PHE A 99 5.86 2.28 -15.38
CA PHE A 99 6.50 2.78 -16.58
C PHE A 99 6.04 4.21 -16.91
N LEU A 100 4.73 4.45 -16.92
CA LEU A 100 4.17 5.78 -17.21
C LEU A 100 4.54 6.81 -16.14
N ALA A 101 4.62 6.45 -14.89
CA ALA A 101 5.08 7.33 -13.82
C ALA A 101 6.54 7.76 -14.06
N ALA A 102 7.41 6.82 -14.45
CA ALA A 102 8.78 7.14 -14.81
C ALA A 102 8.88 8.04 -16.06
N GLN A 103 7.94 7.92 -17.02
CA GLN A 103 7.87 8.84 -18.18
C GLN A 103 7.34 10.22 -17.80
N ALA A 104 6.39 10.29 -16.87
CA ALA A 104 5.64 11.51 -16.55
C ALA A 104 6.36 12.42 -15.55
N PHE A 105 7.00 11.87 -14.53
CA PHE A 105 7.60 12.61 -13.43
C PHE A 105 9.13 12.58 -13.50
N ARG A 106 9.71 13.35 -14.41
CA ARG A 106 11.15 13.39 -14.69
C ARG A 106 11.85 14.51 -13.94
N GLU A 107 11.21 15.65 -13.86
CA GLU A 107 11.80 16.86 -13.30
C GLU A 107 11.53 16.99 -11.81
N ARG A 108 12.44 17.67 -11.12
CA ARG A 108 12.29 17.91 -9.68
C ARG A 108 10.97 18.60 -9.34
N GLU A 109 10.53 19.53 -10.18
CA GLU A 109 9.28 20.26 -9.97
C GLU A 109 8.07 19.34 -10.04
N ASP A 110 8.07 18.40 -10.98
CA ASP A 110 6.99 17.41 -11.12
C ASP A 110 6.96 16.43 -9.94
N LEU A 111 8.15 16.01 -9.47
CA LEU A 111 8.26 15.16 -8.27
C LEU A 111 7.75 15.89 -7.01
N VAL A 112 8.00 17.19 -6.89
CA VAL A 112 7.47 17.99 -5.78
C VAL A 112 5.94 18.12 -5.87
N LYS A 113 5.38 18.30 -7.07
CA LYS A 113 3.93 18.30 -7.29
C LYS A 113 3.30 16.95 -6.93
N LEU A 114 3.94 15.86 -7.35
CA LEU A 114 3.52 14.50 -6.97
C LEU A 114 3.58 14.30 -5.45
N ALA A 115 4.65 14.75 -4.80
CA ALA A 115 4.80 14.67 -3.36
C ALA A 115 3.67 15.42 -2.63
N TRP A 116 3.34 16.62 -3.06
CA TRP A 116 2.19 17.37 -2.52
C TRP A 116 0.87 16.66 -2.73
N PHE A 117 0.64 16.12 -3.93
CA PHE A 117 -0.55 15.31 -4.21
C PHE A 117 -0.67 14.12 -3.24
N LEU A 118 0.42 13.38 -3.03
CA LEU A 118 0.45 12.24 -2.11
C LEU A 118 0.18 12.65 -0.66
N VAL A 119 0.77 13.75 -0.20
CA VAL A 119 0.56 14.28 1.16
C VAL A 119 -0.91 14.71 1.36
N ILE A 120 -1.51 15.40 0.39
CA ILE A 120 -2.91 15.82 0.46
C ILE A 120 -3.85 14.60 0.43
N LEU A 121 -3.58 13.64 -0.44
CA LEU A 121 -4.37 12.41 -0.52
C LEU A 121 -4.25 11.59 0.77
N GLY A 122 -3.03 11.46 1.32
CA GLY A 122 -2.77 10.80 2.59
C GLY A 122 -3.52 11.46 3.75
N PHE A 123 -3.46 12.77 3.82
CA PHE A 123 -4.23 13.55 4.81
C PHE A 123 -5.74 13.31 4.67
N SER A 124 -6.28 13.41 3.44
CA SER A 124 -7.71 13.28 3.18
C SER A 124 -8.24 11.89 3.54
N ALA A 125 -7.54 10.84 3.11
CA ALA A 125 -7.89 9.45 3.42
C ALA A 125 -7.77 9.16 4.93
N SER A 126 -6.77 9.74 5.60
CA SER A 126 -6.55 9.57 7.04
C SER A 126 -7.57 10.32 7.87
N LEU A 127 -7.91 11.54 7.49
CA LEU A 127 -8.97 12.32 8.13
C LEU A 127 -10.32 11.59 8.02
N LEU A 128 -10.65 11.09 6.82
CA LEU A 128 -11.83 10.25 6.62
C LEU A 128 -11.80 9.03 7.55
N GLY A 129 -10.65 8.35 7.65
CA GLY A 129 -10.48 7.19 8.53
C GLY A 129 -10.70 7.52 10.01
N ILE A 130 -10.18 8.65 10.49
CA ILE A 130 -10.40 9.11 11.86
C ILE A 130 -11.88 9.44 12.10
N ILE A 131 -12.52 10.18 11.19
CA ILE A 131 -13.94 10.52 11.32
C ILE A 131 -14.80 9.23 11.35
N GLN A 132 -14.55 8.29 10.43
CA GLN A 132 -15.24 6.99 10.42
C GLN A 132 -15.04 6.19 11.70
N TYR A 133 -13.82 6.17 12.23
CA TYR A 133 -13.48 5.44 13.45
C TYR A 133 -14.39 5.84 14.64
N PHE A 134 -14.73 7.12 14.75
CA PHE A 134 -15.57 7.63 15.84
C PHE A 134 -17.06 7.66 15.53
N THR A 135 -17.45 7.72 14.25
CA THR A 135 -18.86 7.90 13.84
C THR A 135 -19.51 6.66 13.26
N SER A 136 -18.73 5.65 12.92
CA SER A 136 -19.22 4.45 12.24
C SER A 136 -18.56 3.19 12.82
N ARG A 137 -19.35 2.13 13.06
CA ARG A 137 -18.82 0.83 13.48
C ARG A 137 -18.95 -0.16 12.33
N ASN A 138 -17.81 -0.71 11.87
CA ASN A 138 -17.73 -1.77 10.85
C ASN A 138 -18.39 -1.43 9.50
N THR A 139 -18.50 -0.15 9.15
CA THR A 139 -18.97 0.29 7.85
C THR A 139 -17.91 1.12 7.14
N ILE A 140 -17.83 1.01 5.81
CA ILE A 140 -17.03 1.88 4.99
C ILE A 140 -17.94 2.95 4.39
N TYR A 141 -17.53 4.22 4.43
CA TYR A 141 -18.31 5.36 3.95
C TYR A 141 -19.71 5.46 4.56
N TRP A 142 -19.93 4.92 5.80
CA TRP A 142 -21.21 4.89 6.54
C TRP A 142 -22.32 4.05 5.93
N PHE A 143 -22.25 3.69 4.65
CA PHE A 143 -23.32 2.94 3.95
C PHE A 143 -22.96 1.51 3.62
N ARG A 144 -21.68 1.16 3.54
CA ARG A 144 -21.24 -0.17 3.17
C ARG A 144 -21.01 -1.04 4.41
N HIS A 145 -21.96 -1.91 4.69
CA HIS A 145 -21.83 -2.92 5.75
C HIS A 145 -20.99 -4.11 5.27
N LEU A 146 -20.05 -4.55 6.07
CA LEU A 146 -19.28 -5.76 5.81
C LEU A 146 -19.88 -6.93 6.57
N SER A 147 -20.05 -8.06 5.89
CA SER A 147 -20.69 -9.28 6.41
C SER A 147 -19.86 -10.03 7.45
N GLN A 148 -18.61 -9.66 7.68
CA GLN A 148 -17.71 -10.27 8.64
C GLN A 148 -17.09 -9.20 9.54
N SER A 149 -16.63 -9.60 10.74
CA SER A 149 -15.90 -8.76 11.69
C SER A 149 -14.48 -8.45 11.15
N VAL A 150 -14.40 -7.61 10.12
CA VAL A 150 -13.14 -7.16 9.57
C VAL A 150 -12.80 -5.82 10.21
N ASP A 151 -11.56 -5.66 10.64
CA ASP A 151 -11.08 -4.39 11.21
C ASP A 151 -10.85 -3.37 10.08
N VAL A 152 -11.91 -2.69 9.67
CA VAL A 152 -11.87 -1.61 8.66
C VAL A 152 -11.23 -0.35 9.22
N PHE A 153 -10.55 0.40 8.38
CA PHE A 153 -10.08 1.74 8.72
C PHE A 153 -10.05 2.62 7.46
N GLY A 154 -10.70 3.79 7.53
CA GLY A 154 -10.80 4.70 6.40
C GLY A 154 -11.45 4.05 5.17
N PRO A 155 -10.93 4.30 3.98
CA PRO A 155 -11.46 3.71 2.76
C PRO A 155 -11.11 2.22 2.59
N TYR A 156 -10.30 1.63 3.47
CA TYR A 156 -9.79 0.27 3.31
C TYR A 156 -10.59 -0.75 4.11
N VAL A 157 -10.86 -1.90 3.49
CA VAL A 157 -11.51 -3.05 4.12
C VAL A 157 -10.64 -3.64 5.25
N ASN A 158 -9.31 -3.47 5.16
CA ASN A 158 -8.37 -3.99 6.14
C ASN A 158 -7.46 -2.87 6.65
N ARG A 159 -7.45 -2.67 7.99
CA ARG A 159 -6.59 -1.68 8.66
C ARG A 159 -5.09 -1.80 8.34
N ASN A 160 -4.61 -3.02 8.03
CA ASN A 160 -3.21 -3.21 7.68
C ASN A 160 -2.90 -2.67 6.28
N HIS A 161 -3.86 -2.73 5.34
CA HIS A 161 -3.70 -2.11 4.02
C HIS A 161 -3.73 -0.59 4.12
N PHE A 162 -4.58 -0.04 4.99
CA PHE A 162 -4.55 1.38 5.31
C PHE A 162 -3.20 1.80 5.90
N ALA A 163 -2.66 1.01 6.85
CA ALA A 163 -1.34 1.26 7.42
C ALA A 163 -0.25 1.28 6.33
N GLY A 164 -0.23 0.29 5.43
CA GLY A 164 0.70 0.26 4.30
C GLY A 164 0.56 1.47 3.36
N PHE A 165 -0.66 1.99 3.17
CA PHE A 165 -0.86 3.24 2.44
C PHE A 165 -0.25 4.44 3.18
N VAL A 166 -0.44 4.53 4.50
CA VAL A 166 0.12 5.63 5.29
C VAL A 166 1.65 5.57 5.32
N GLU A 167 2.25 4.38 5.39
CA GLU A 167 3.68 4.16 5.27
C GLU A 167 4.25 4.74 3.96
N LEU A 168 3.50 4.66 2.86
CA LEU A 168 3.92 5.26 1.58
C LEU A 168 3.83 6.79 1.57
N VAL A 169 2.87 7.40 2.26
CA VAL A 169 2.59 8.83 2.11
C VAL A 169 3.14 9.70 3.24
N ALA A 170 3.17 9.21 4.48
CA ALA A 170 3.64 10.00 5.62
C ALA A 170 5.15 10.34 5.55
N PRO A 171 6.05 9.43 5.14
CA PRO A 171 7.46 9.75 4.95
C PRO A 171 7.70 10.80 3.87
N VAL A 172 6.82 10.90 2.85
CA VAL A 172 6.91 11.95 1.83
C VAL A 172 6.72 13.33 2.43
N GLY A 173 5.72 13.48 3.32
CA GLY A 173 5.51 14.73 4.06
C GLY A 173 6.71 15.09 4.94
N LEU A 174 7.27 14.13 5.67
CA LEU A 174 8.50 14.31 6.45
C LEU A 174 9.69 14.69 5.55
N ALA A 175 9.86 14.03 4.41
CA ALA A 175 10.94 14.31 3.47
C ALA A 175 10.83 15.73 2.91
N LEU A 176 9.63 16.20 2.55
CA LEU A 176 9.41 17.58 2.12
C LEU A 176 9.84 18.59 3.18
N MET A 177 9.57 18.31 4.45
CA MET A 177 9.98 19.18 5.57
C MET A 177 11.50 19.12 5.80
N VAL A 178 12.08 17.92 5.83
CA VAL A 178 13.49 17.68 6.16
C VAL A 178 14.42 18.17 5.05
N PHE A 179 14.12 17.89 3.81
CA PHE A 179 15.00 18.18 2.66
C PHE A 179 14.69 19.54 1.99
N ARG A 180 13.98 20.43 2.69
CA ARG A 180 13.64 21.77 2.21
C ARG A 180 12.89 21.75 0.87
N GLY A 181 12.06 20.74 0.67
CA GLY A 181 11.13 20.67 -0.46
C GLY A 181 9.97 21.65 -0.35
N VAL A 182 9.87 22.35 0.80
CA VAL A 182 8.78 23.26 1.15
C VAL A 182 9.33 24.60 1.57
N ARG A 183 8.65 25.68 1.20
CA ARG A 183 8.91 27.04 1.71
C ARG A 183 8.64 27.11 3.21
N ARG A 184 9.36 27.96 3.92
CA ARG A 184 9.25 28.07 5.41
C ARG A 184 7.85 28.44 5.88
N ASP A 185 7.13 29.24 5.11
CA ASP A 185 5.75 29.64 5.39
C ASP A 185 4.76 28.47 5.31
N LEU A 186 5.03 27.44 4.50
CA LEU A 186 4.22 26.24 4.37
C LEU A 186 4.61 25.10 5.33
N PHE A 187 5.66 25.28 6.12
CA PHE A 187 6.15 24.27 7.04
C PHE A 187 5.09 23.81 8.06
N PRO A 188 4.33 24.71 8.74
CA PRO A 188 3.27 24.32 9.67
C PRO A 188 2.14 23.53 8.96
N LEU A 189 1.77 23.95 7.74
CA LEU A 189 0.75 23.26 6.95
C LEU A 189 1.21 21.83 6.60
N THR A 190 2.45 21.68 6.10
CA THR A 190 3.00 20.36 5.79
C THR A 190 3.08 19.47 7.02
N GLY A 191 3.43 20.05 8.18
CA GLY A 191 3.43 19.35 9.46
C GLY A 191 2.03 18.84 9.82
N LEU A 192 1.00 19.68 9.73
CA LEU A 192 -0.39 19.29 9.98
C LEU A 192 -0.83 18.16 9.04
N LEU A 193 -0.56 18.30 7.74
CA LEU A 193 -0.90 17.29 6.73
C LEU A 193 -0.16 15.96 6.95
N THR A 194 0.95 15.95 7.69
CA THR A 194 1.73 14.74 8.00
C THR A 194 1.33 14.13 9.35
N ILE A 195 0.97 14.95 10.35
CA ILE A 195 0.56 14.49 11.69
C ILE A 195 -0.71 13.65 11.63
N ILE A 196 -1.70 14.06 10.83
CA ILE A 196 -3.00 13.37 10.71
C ILE A 196 -2.83 11.94 10.20
N PRO A 197 -2.11 11.65 9.11
CA PRO A 197 -1.79 10.28 8.69
C PRO A 197 -1.07 9.45 9.76
N VAL A 198 -0.09 10.02 10.45
CA VAL A 198 0.63 9.30 11.52
C VAL A 198 -0.29 8.99 12.70
N GLY A 199 -1.14 9.93 13.10
CA GLY A 199 -2.17 9.71 14.12
C GLY A 199 -3.16 8.60 13.70
N ALA A 200 -3.60 8.62 12.45
CA ALA A 200 -4.48 7.60 11.88
C ALA A 200 -3.83 6.21 11.85
N LEU A 201 -2.53 6.12 11.54
CA LEU A 201 -1.76 4.88 11.58
C LEU A 201 -1.79 4.24 12.98
N ILE A 202 -1.59 5.07 14.02
CA ILE A 202 -1.61 4.59 15.40
C ILE A 202 -3.03 4.15 15.80
N LEU A 203 -4.07 4.93 15.43
CA LEU A 203 -5.47 4.57 15.69
C LEU A 203 -5.88 3.28 14.96
N ALA A 204 -5.37 3.04 13.77
CA ALA A 204 -5.58 1.80 13.03
C ALA A 204 -5.03 0.58 13.78
N GLY A 205 -4.05 0.77 14.67
CA GLY A 205 -3.51 -0.27 15.54
C GLY A 205 -2.76 -1.37 14.78
N SER A 206 -2.17 -1.05 13.62
CA SER A 206 -1.34 -1.98 12.86
C SER A 206 0.09 -1.99 13.42
N ARG A 207 0.45 -3.06 14.14
CA ARG A 207 1.80 -3.19 14.72
C ARG A 207 2.88 -3.23 13.66
N GLY A 208 2.64 -3.97 12.58
CA GLY A 208 3.54 -4.03 11.43
C GLY A 208 3.77 -2.64 10.84
N GLY A 209 2.67 -1.90 10.59
CA GLY A 209 2.74 -0.55 10.06
C GLY A 209 3.52 0.43 10.93
N ILE A 210 3.33 0.36 12.25
CA ILE A 210 4.08 1.23 13.18
C ILE A 210 5.57 0.90 13.16
N ILE A 211 5.95 -0.39 13.12
CA ILE A 211 7.35 -0.82 13.06
C ILE A 211 7.98 -0.39 11.73
N CYS A 212 7.29 -0.61 10.60
CA CYS A 212 7.77 -0.18 9.29
C CYS A 212 7.95 1.34 9.23
N PHE A 213 6.96 2.09 9.69
CA PHE A 213 7.05 3.55 9.74
C PHE A 213 8.22 4.05 10.61
N ALA A 214 8.44 3.43 11.78
CA ALA A 214 9.59 3.75 12.62
C ALA A 214 10.93 3.49 11.90
N PHE A 215 11.02 2.39 11.16
CA PHE A 215 12.18 2.08 10.32
C PHE A 215 12.38 3.11 9.21
N GLU A 216 11.32 3.52 8.52
CA GLU A 216 11.35 4.55 7.47
C GLU A 216 11.83 5.91 8.02
N VAL A 217 11.34 6.29 9.19
CA VAL A 217 11.79 7.51 9.89
C VAL A 217 13.28 7.41 10.25
N ALA A 218 13.74 6.24 10.69
CA ALA A 218 15.16 6.02 11.00
C ALA A 218 16.03 6.14 9.74
N VAL A 219 15.59 5.56 8.61
CA VAL A 219 16.28 5.69 7.31
C VAL A 219 16.29 7.14 6.86
N LEU A 220 15.17 7.85 6.95
CA LEU A 220 15.08 9.26 6.60
C LEU A 220 16.04 10.11 7.46
N ALA A 221 16.10 9.85 8.77
CA ALA A 221 17.02 10.52 9.68
C ALA A 221 18.49 10.22 9.34
N LEU A 222 18.80 8.98 8.94
CA LEU A 222 20.15 8.59 8.50
C LEU A 222 20.54 9.35 7.22
N LEU A 223 19.66 9.38 6.22
CA LEU A 223 19.88 10.13 4.99
C LEU A 223 20.04 11.63 5.24
N ALA A 224 19.29 12.20 6.18
CA ALA A 224 19.45 13.60 6.55
C ALA A 224 20.79 13.89 7.25
N ARG A 225 21.36 12.94 7.99
CA ARG A 225 22.69 13.09 8.63
C ARG A 225 23.83 13.22 7.62
N THR A 226 23.70 12.64 6.43
CA THR A 226 24.72 12.75 5.37
C THR A 226 24.76 14.14 4.75
N ARG A 227 23.73 14.96 4.97
CA ARG A 227 23.63 16.33 4.44
C ARG A 227 23.99 17.36 5.51
N LYS A 228 25.03 18.15 5.24
CA LYS A 228 25.45 19.26 6.13
C LYS A 228 24.31 20.27 6.32
N GLY A 229 24.01 20.63 7.58
CA GLY A 229 23.00 21.66 7.91
C GLY A 229 21.56 21.16 8.10
N LEU A 230 21.27 19.87 7.93
CA LEU A 230 19.91 19.33 8.09
C LEU A 230 19.65 18.66 9.44
N ARG A 231 20.68 18.39 10.25
CA ARG A 231 20.55 17.64 11.51
C ARG A 231 19.51 18.23 12.47
N GLY A 232 19.56 19.54 12.69
CA GLY A 232 18.62 20.21 13.59
C GLY A 232 17.18 20.19 13.09
N ALA A 233 16.98 20.51 11.79
CA ALA A 233 15.66 20.51 11.17
C ALA A 233 15.01 19.11 11.16
N THR A 234 15.81 18.07 10.94
CA THR A 234 15.33 16.68 10.97
C THR A 234 14.85 16.29 12.37
N VAL A 235 15.67 16.58 13.39
CA VAL A 235 15.29 16.27 14.79
C VAL A 235 14.02 17.02 15.17
N ILE A 236 13.91 18.30 14.83
CA ILE A 236 12.73 19.11 15.13
C ILE A 236 11.50 18.57 14.38
N ALA A 237 11.60 18.26 13.08
CA ALA A 237 10.48 17.76 12.31
C ALA A 237 9.98 16.40 12.81
N VAL A 238 10.88 15.46 13.08
CA VAL A 238 10.54 14.12 13.60
C VAL A 238 9.98 14.23 15.01
N ALA A 239 10.60 15.01 15.90
CA ALA A 239 10.10 15.21 17.25
C ALA A 239 8.72 15.89 17.25
N PHE A 240 8.54 16.93 16.44
CA PHE A 240 7.26 17.62 16.31
C PHE A 240 6.15 16.69 15.83
N VAL A 241 6.37 15.94 14.76
CA VAL A 241 5.38 14.98 14.23
C VAL A 241 5.10 13.87 15.24
N GLY A 242 6.14 13.33 15.89
CA GLY A 242 5.99 12.29 16.91
C GLY A 242 5.18 12.76 18.13
N LEU A 243 5.57 13.89 18.72
CA LEU A 243 4.88 14.47 19.88
C LEU A 243 3.46 14.91 19.56
N ALA A 244 3.25 15.56 18.41
CA ALA A 244 1.93 15.99 17.99
C ALA A 244 1.00 14.82 17.68
N SER A 245 1.53 13.73 17.14
CA SER A 245 0.76 12.49 16.93
C SER A 245 0.36 11.84 18.25
N ILE A 246 1.27 11.80 19.23
CA ILE A 246 0.96 11.30 20.58
C ILE A 246 -0.08 12.20 21.25
N ALA A 247 0.07 13.51 21.17
CA ALA A 247 -0.89 14.48 21.73
C ALA A 247 -2.28 14.34 21.07
N LEU A 248 -2.32 14.17 19.74
CA LEU A 248 -3.57 13.93 19.00
C LEU A 248 -4.28 12.67 19.50
N ILE A 249 -3.55 11.59 19.70
CA ILE A 249 -4.11 10.32 20.18
C ILE A 249 -4.62 10.46 21.63
N ALA A 250 -3.84 11.10 22.48
CA ALA A 250 -4.26 11.38 23.87
C ALA A 250 -5.53 12.23 23.91
N TRP A 251 -5.63 13.23 23.04
CA TRP A 251 -6.80 14.10 22.93
C TRP A 251 -8.04 13.37 22.38
N LEU A 252 -7.86 12.47 21.41
CA LEU A 252 -8.93 11.67 20.83
C LEU A 252 -9.44 10.55 21.76
N GLY A 253 -8.88 10.38 22.95
CA GLY A 253 -9.35 9.39 23.93
C GLY A 253 -8.92 7.96 23.62
N ALA A 254 -7.64 7.73 23.52
CA ALA A 254 -7.01 6.51 23.05
C ALA A 254 -7.19 5.24 23.92
N GLY A 255 -8.08 5.21 24.88
CA GLY A 255 -8.33 4.02 25.74
C GLY A 255 -8.50 2.74 24.91
N THR A 256 -9.29 2.81 23.85
CA THR A 256 -9.54 1.66 22.96
C THR A 256 -8.34 1.25 22.11
N ALA A 257 -7.46 2.21 21.72
CA ALA A 257 -6.25 1.89 20.99
C ALA A 257 -5.21 1.24 21.91
N ILE A 258 -5.07 1.74 23.14
CA ILE A 258 -4.19 1.19 24.17
C ILE A 258 -4.66 -0.20 24.61
N GLU A 259 -5.96 -0.42 24.83
CA GLU A 259 -6.53 -1.74 25.12
C GLU A 259 -6.26 -2.74 24.00
N ARG A 260 -6.34 -2.33 22.73
CA ARG A 260 -5.99 -3.20 21.59
C ARG A 260 -4.50 -3.56 21.58
N PHE A 261 -3.62 -2.68 22.06
CA PHE A 261 -2.19 -2.97 22.22
C PHE A 261 -1.90 -3.85 23.43
N SER A 262 -2.57 -3.62 24.57
CA SER A 262 -2.31 -4.31 25.84
C SER A 262 -2.99 -5.69 25.93
N ASN A 263 -4.18 -5.85 25.35
CA ASN A 263 -4.93 -7.10 25.39
C ASN A 263 -4.40 -8.20 24.47
N THR A 264 -3.32 -7.95 23.74
CA THR A 264 -2.71 -8.98 22.92
C THR A 264 -1.68 -9.76 23.72
N ARG A 265 -2.10 -10.88 24.28
CA ARG A 265 -1.17 -11.87 24.88
C ARG A 265 -0.19 -12.36 23.81
N ILE A 266 1.08 -12.48 24.18
CA ILE A 266 2.10 -13.19 23.39
C ILE A 266 1.59 -14.64 23.27
N GLY A 267 1.03 -14.99 22.14
CA GLY A 267 0.36 -16.28 21.93
C GLY A 267 -0.98 -16.18 21.19
N ASP A 268 -1.30 -14.97 20.69
CA ASP A 268 -2.53 -14.73 19.94
C ASP A 268 -2.67 -15.65 18.73
N VAL A 269 -3.90 -16.12 18.52
CA VAL A 269 -4.38 -16.83 17.33
C VAL A 269 -3.86 -16.22 16.03
N SER A 270 -3.66 -14.89 16.00
CA SER A 270 -3.07 -14.15 14.87
C SER A 270 -1.60 -14.49 14.61
N MET A 271 -0.76 -14.64 15.63
CA MET A 271 0.67 -14.99 15.47
C MET A 271 0.85 -16.46 15.12
N SER A 272 0.11 -17.35 15.76
CA SER A 272 0.13 -18.78 15.43
C SER A 272 -0.37 -19.04 14.02
N ARG A 273 -1.42 -18.33 13.57
CA ARG A 273 -1.94 -18.40 12.20
C ARG A 273 -0.94 -17.90 11.16
N ARG A 274 -0.24 -16.78 11.44
CA ARG A 274 0.84 -16.31 10.55
C ARG A 274 1.99 -17.29 10.47
N ALA A 275 2.41 -17.85 11.60
CA ALA A 275 3.46 -18.88 11.64
C ALA A 275 3.06 -20.15 10.85
N SER A 276 1.79 -20.56 10.90
CA SER A 276 1.25 -21.63 10.06
C SER A 276 1.28 -21.26 8.58
N MET A 277 0.88 -20.04 8.22
CA MET A 277 0.96 -19.55 6.85
C MET A 277 2.38 -19.54 6.31
N PHE A 278 3.36 -19.08 7.09
CA PHE A 278 4.77 -19.11 6.68
C PHE A 278 5.30 -20.53 6.48
N ARG A 279 4.99 -21.46 7.41
CA ARG A 279 5.37 -22.86 7.24
C ARG A 279 4.72 -23.51 6.02
N GLY A 280 3.44 -23.27 5.79
CA GLY A 280 2.77 -23.77 4.61
C GLY A 280 3.38 -23.23 3.32
N ALA A 281 3.72 -21.94 3.27
CA ALA A 281 4.41 -21.33 2.13
C ALA A 281 5.82 -21.92 1.92
N GLU A 282 6.57 -22.18 3.00
CA GLU A 282 7.87 -22.84 2.96
C GLU A 282 7.77 -24.26 2.37
N HIS A 283 6.80 -25.04 2.79
CA HIS A 283 6.57 -26.38 2.22
C HIS A 283 6.20 -26.31 0.74
N ILE A 284 5.33 -25.38 0.33
CA ILE A 284 5.01 -25.17 -1.09
C ILE A 284 6.27 -24.83 -1.89
N PHE A 285 7.15 -23.98 -1.34
CA PHE A 285 8.40 -23.63 -2.00
C PHE A 285 9.36 -24.83 -2.12
N LEU A 286 9.48 -25.64 -1.07
CA LEU A 286 10.34 -26.84 -1.07
C LEU A 286 9.85 -27.90 -2.07
N ASP A 287 8.54 -28.06 -2.22
CA ASP A 287 7.95 -29.02 -3.17
C ASP A 287 8.01 -28.52 -4.62
N HIS A 288 8.04 -27.20 -4.82
CA HIS A 288 8.00 -26.58 -6.16
C HIS A 288 9.08 -25.49 -6.35
N PRO A 289 10.38 -25.77 -6.11
CA PRO A 289 11.42 -24.73 -5.98
C PRO A 289 11.74 -24.00 -7.29
N VAL A 290 11.53 -24.61 -8.44
CA VAL A 290 11.93 -24.06 -9.75
C VAL A 290 10.76 -23.46 -10.51
N LYS A 291 9.68 -24.21 -10.65
CA LYS A 291 8.51 -23.80 -11.45
C LYS A 291 7.48 -23.02 -10.63
N GLY A 292 7.50 -23.18 -9.31
CA GLY A 292 6.46 -22.69 -8.43
C GLY A 292 5.11 -23.40 -8.71
N VAL A 293 4.04 -22.84 -8.15
CA VAL A 293 2.66 -23.37 -8.28
C VAL A 293 1.79 -22.52 -9.21
N GLY A 294 2.33 -21.46 -9.76
CA GLY A 294 1.64 -20.51 -10.62
C GLY A 294 1.36 -19.18 -9.91
N LEU A 295 1.48 -18.10 -10.65
CA LEU A 295 1.22 -16.75 -10.16
C LEU A 295 -0.24 -16.64 -9.67
N GLY A 296 -0.46 -16.09 -8.47
CA GLY A 296 -1.79 -15.91 -7.88
C GLY A 296 -2.49 -17.17 -7.36
N THR A 297 -1.89 -18.36 -7.47
CA THR A 297 -2.55 -19.63 -7.17
C THR A 297 -2.38 -20.11 -5.72
N ILE A 298 -1.70 -19.32 -4.87
CA ILE A 298 -1.44 -19.73 -3.47
C ILE A 298 -2.75 -20.04 -2.72
N VAL A 299 -3.83 -19.33 -3.00
CA VAL A 299 -5.14 -19.55 -2.37
C VAL A 299 -5.70 -20.94 -2.70
N THR A 300 -5.38 -21.45 -3.89
CA THR A 300 -5.82 -22.79 -4.35
C THR A 300 -4.99 -23.92 -3.74
N VAL A 301 -3.68 -23.70 -3.61
CA VAL A 301 -2.72 -24.73 -3.18
C VAL A 301 -2.58 -24.79 -1.66
N PHE A 302 -2.60 -23.63 -0.99
CA PHE A 302 -2.35 -23.49 0.44
C PHE A 302 -3.21 -24.39 1.34
N PRO A 303 -4.51 -24.63 1.10
CA PRO A 303 -5.31 -25.53 1.95
C PRO A 303 -4.77 -26.95 2.06
N GLY A 304 -3.96 -27.41 1.11
CA GLY A 304 -3.27 -28.70 1.16
C GLY A 304 -2.06 -28.74 2.10
N TYR A 305 -1.50 -27.55 2.40
CA TYR A 305 -0.30 -27.36 3.22
C TYR A 305 -0.58 -26.69 4.57
N ASP A 306 -1.84 -26.34 4.85
CA ASP A 306 -2.22 -25.73 6.14
C ASP A 306 -2.25 -26.79 7.25
N THR A 307 -1.21 -26.85 8.04
CA THR A 307 -1.07 -27.75 9.18
C THR A 307 -1.92 -27.33 10.40
N GLY A 308 -2.52 -26.15 10.37
CA GLY A 308 -3.35 -25.60 11.46
C GLY A 308 -4.85 -25.78 11.26
N TYR A 309 -5.29 -26.23 10.09
CA TYR A 309 -6.70 -26.48 9.81
C TYR A 309 -7.01 -27.97 10.09
N GLU A 310 -7.41 -28.29 11.32
CA GLU A 310 -8.12 -29.55 11.56
C GLU A 310 -9.37 -29.53 10.67
N ARG A 311 -9.36 -30.32 9.58
CA ARG A 311 -10.59 -30.58 8.82
C ARG A 311 -11.64 -31.02 9.83
N PRO A 312 -12.81 -30.35 9.92
CA PRO A 312 -13.90 -30.89 10.71
C PRO A 312 -14.08 -32.33 10.24
N ARG A 313 -13.87 -33.28 11.14
CA ARG A 313 -14.15 -34.70 10.87
C ARG A 313 -15.54 -34.72 10.25
N ARG A 314 -15.65 -35.21 9.02
CA ARG A 314 -16.96 -35.48 8.41
C ARG A 314 -17.71 -36.32 9.43
N GLY A 315 -18.57 -35.66 10.19
CA GLY A 315 -19.47 -36.32 11.07
C GLY A 315 -20.27 -37.31 10.25
N SER A 316 -20.18 -38.58 10.60
CA SER A 316 -21.09 -39.63 10.18
C SER A 316 -22.51 -39.07 10.24
N CYS A 317 -23.20 -38.96 9.10
CA CYS A 317 -24.65 -38.81 9.10
C CYS A 317 -25.22 -39.94 9.93
N PRO A 318 -26.06 -39.67 10.96
CA PRO A 318 -26.89 -40.70 11.55
C PRO A 318 -27.89 -41.14 10.48
N GLN A 319 -28.02 -42.44 10.34
CA GLN A 319 -29.03 -43.10 9.52
C GLN A 319 -30.45 -42.76 10.01
#